data_a680ddc0cda8e81fefba396ce66c6eb9
#
_entry.id   a680ddc0cda8e81fefba396ce66c6eb9
#
_cell.length_a   1.000
_cell.length_b   1.000
_cell.length_c   1.000
_cell.angle_alpha   90.00
_cell.angle_beta   90.00
_cell.angle_gamma   90.00
#
_symmetry.space_group_name_H-M   'P 1'
#
loop_
_entity.id
_entity.type
_entity.pdbx_description
1 polymer ?
#
loop_
_entity_poly.entity_id
_entity_poly.type
_entity_poly.pdbx_seq_one_letter_code
_entity_poly.pdbx_strand_id
1 'polypeptide(L)'
;LANEGFYLLTAESVGLTREFTTLAPACMKILNDPIYGFITVAHAEVLRLIDHPWFQRLRYIKQLGLGHLVYPGALHTRFHHALGAMHLMGEAIHTLRSKGHEITEEEELGATIAILLHDIGHGPFSHALEHSLVDGIGHEDISALVMDRLNEEFGGGLELGLRIFRDQYPKHALHQLVSSQLD
;
A
#
# COMPACT_ATOMS: atom_id res chain seq x y z
N LEU A 1 51.69 2.78 -3.67
CA LEU A 1 52.39 3.65 -2.71
C LEU A 1 51.47 4.82 -2.41
N ALA A 2 50.72 4.79 -1.37
CA ALA A 2 50.39 5.80 -0.40
C ALA A 2 49.14 5.36 0.37
N ASN A 3 49.41 5.03 1.58
CA ASN A 3 48.49 4.58 2.62
C ASN A 3 47.96 5.86 3.24
N GLU A 4 46.66 6.17 3.06
CA GLU A 4 46.03 7.24 3.83
C GLU A 4 45.25 6.62 4.98
N GLY A 5 45.81 6.79 6.17
CA GLY A 5 45.24 6.35 7.41
C GLY A 5 43.96 7.11 7.77
N PHE A 6 42.87 6.41 7.87
CA PHE A 6 41.65 6.87 8.51
C PHE A 6 41.89 6.92 10.02
N TYR A 7 41.92 8.11 10.59
CA TYR A 7 41.90 8.30 12.04
C TYR A 7 40.53 7.95 12.60
N LEU A 8 40.41 6.81 13.24
CA LEU A 8 39.29 6.48 14.13
C LEU A 8 39.43 7.37 15.37
N LEU A 9 38.64 8.41 15.47
CA LEU A 9 38.38 9.10 16.72
C LEU A 9 37.51 8.17 17.58
N THR A 10 38.11 7.59 18.60
CA THR A 10 37.41 6.78 19.59
C THR A 10 36.51 7.68 20.43
N ALA A 11 35.25 7.25 20.63
CA ALA A 11 34.17 7.98 21.30
C ALA A 11 34.35 8.15 22.84
N GLU A 12 35.54 7.86 23.38
CA GLU A 12 35.80 7.91 24.81
C GLU A 12 36.21 9.28 25.36
N SER A 13 36.42 10.29 24.53
CA SER A 13 36.91 11.59 24.96
C SER A 13 35.84 12.67 25.20
N VAL A 14 34.55 12.37 24.90
CA VAL A 14 33.45 13.30 25.17
C VAL A 14 32.35 12.52 25.90
N GLY A 15 32.24 12.71 27.21
CA GLY A 15 31.29 12.03 28.08
C GLY A 15 29.81 12.23 27.78
N LEU A 16 29.38 11.85 26.58
CA LEU A 16 28.02 11.79 26.10
C LEU A 16 27.67 10.33 25.82
N THR A 17 27.31 9.59 26.89
CA THR A 17 26.54 8.34 26.75
C THR A 17 25.15 8.67 26.23
N ARG A 18 25.00 8.96 24.96
CA ARG A 18 23.71 8.80 24.27
C ARG A 18 23.58 7.31 24.02
N GLU A 19 22.67 6.66 24.74
CA GLU A 19 22.12 5.39 24.30
C GLU A 19 21.51 5.58 22.92
N PHE A 20 22.27 5.23 21.89
CA PHE A 20 21.70 4.99 20.59
C PHE A 20 20.87 3.71 20.71
N THR A 21 19.59 3.87 21.05
CA THR A 21 18.62 2.85 20.75
C THR A 21 18.77 2.58 19.26
N THR A 22 19.34 1.43 18.92
CA THR A 22 19.40 0.94 17.55
C THR A 22 17.94 0.74 17.09
N LEU A 23 17.33 1.78 16.56
CA LEU A 23 16.19 1.62 15.69
C LEU A 23 16.70 0.72 14.56
N ALA A 24 16.16 -0.52 14.48
CA ALA A 24 16.29 -1.32 13.28
C ALA A 24 15.99 -0.40 12.10
N PRO A 25 16.80 -0.41 11.02
CA PRO A 25 16.54 0.48 9.92
C PRO A 25 15.14 0.19 9.41
N ALA A 26 14.22 1.14 9.63
CA ALA A 26 12.91 1.07 9.03
C ALA A 26 13.15 0.89 7.53
N CYS A 27 12.67 -0.21 6.96
CA CYS A 27 12.82 -0.49 5.52
C CYS A 27 11.93 0.50 4.78
N MET A 28 12.42 1.73 4.64
CA MET A 28 11.70 2.79 3.94
C MET A 28 12.09 2.76 2.47
N LYS A 29 11.10 2.65 1.61
CA LYS A 29 11.26 2.84 0.15
C LYS A 29 10.49 4.08 -0.26
N ILE A 30 11.11 4.89 -1.09
CA ILE A 30 10.46 6.06 -1.68
C ILE A 30 10.16 5.75 -3.13
N LEU A 31 8.90 5.92 -3.51
CA LEU A 31 8.41 5.76 -4.88
C LEU A 31 8.09 7.15 -5.44
N ASN A 32 8.53 7.42 -6.67
CA ASN A 32 8.21 8.67 -7.34
C ASN A 32 6.89 8.50 -8.10
N ASP A 33 5.90 9.31 -7.76
CA ASP A 33 4.60 9.35 -8.40
C ASP A 33 4.41 10.70 -9.11
N PRO A 34 3.87 10.72 -10.35
CA PRO A 34 3.73 11.96 -11.12
C PRO A 34 2.70 12.95 -10.55
N ILE A 35 1.80 12.50 -9.66
CA ILE A 35 0.74 13.33 -9.06
C ILE A 35 1.11 13.74 -7.64
N TYR A 36 1.52 12.77 -6.81
CA TYR A 36 1.79 12.98 -5.38
C TYR A 36 3.25 13.24 -5.07
N GLY A 37 4.15 13.13 -6.06
CA GLY A 37 5.60 13.31 -5.84
C GLY A 37 6.21 12.08 -5.18
N PHE A 38 6.71 12.22 -3.96
CA PHE A 38 7.38 11.13 -3.25
C PHE A 38 6.43 10.42 -2.30
N ILE A 39 6.06 9.19 -2.64
CA ILE A 39 5.28 8.31 -1.76
C ILE A 39 6.25 7.46 -0.94
N THR A 40 6.18 7.57 0.38
CA THR A 40 7.01 6.79 1.31
C THR A 40 6.29 5.51 1.72
N VAL A 41 6.96 4.38 1.57
CA VAL A 41 6.50 3.07 2.06
C VAL A 41 7.25 2.78 3.36
N ALA A 42 6.58 2.91 4.49
CA ALA A 42 7.18 2.79 5.81
C ALA A 42 7.23 1.36 6.35
N HIS A 43 6.29 0.49 5.91
CA HIS A 43 6.12 -0.86 6.44
C HIS A 43 6.74 -1.91 5.52
N ALA A 44 7.53 -2.82 6.09
CA ALA A 44 8.18 -3.89 5.34
C ALA A 44 7.17 -4.84 4.66
N GLU A 45 6.05 -5.11 5.32
CA GLU A 45 4.94 -5.93 4.81
C GLU A 45 4.32 -5.30 3.56
N VAL A 46 4.07 -4.00 3.61
CA VAL A 46 3.52 -3.22 2.48
C VAL A 46 4.50 -3.24 1.31
N LEU A 47 5.80 -3.09 1.58
CA LEU A 47 6.82 -3.16 0.54
C LEU A 47 6.88 -4.55 -0.11
N ARG A 48 6.80 -5.63 0.68
CA ARG A 48 6.75 -7.00 0.17
C ARG A 48 5.50 -7.24 -0.69
N LEU A 49 4.35 -6.66 -0.31
CA LEU A 49 3.12 -6.73 -1.12
C LEU A 49 3.29 -5.98 -2.44
N ILE A 50 3.85 -4.78 -2.43
CA ILE A 50 4.12 -3.99 -3.64
C ILE A 50 5.05 -4.76 -4.59
N ASP A 51 6.08 -5.41 -4.07
CA ASP A 51 7.04 -6.18 -4.86
C ASP A 51 6.51 -7.58 -5.27
N HIS A 52 5.34 -8.00 -4.75
CA HIS A 52 4.75 -9.30 -5.06
C HIS A 52 4.26 -9.37 -6.52
N PRO A 53 4.43 -10.51 -7.24
CA PRO A 53 4.05 -10.65 -8.64
C PRO A 53 2.58 -10.33 -8.94
N TRP A 54 1.66 -10.70 -8.05
CA TRP A 54 0.23 -10.38 -8.18
C TRP A 54 -0.02 -8.86 -8.18
N PHE A 55 0.68 -8.11 -7.37
CA PHE A 55 0.58 -6.66 -7.35
C PHE A 55 1.31 -6.02 -8.53
N GLN A 56 2.50 -6.50 -8.87
CA GLN A 56 3.28 -6.01 -10.02
C GLN A 56 2.54 -6.18 -11.36
N ARG A 57 1.65 -7.18 -11.47
CA ARG A 57 0.75 -7.37 -12.62
C ARG A 57 -0.08 -6.13 -12.93
N LEU A 58 -0.48 -5.35 -11.90
CA LEU A 58 -1.29 -4.14 -12.05
C LEU A 58 -0.61 -3.05 -12.90
N ARG A 59 0.71 -3.10 -13.08
CA ARG A 59 1.46 -2.19 -13.98
C ARG A 59 1.04 -2.32 -15.45
N TYR A 60 0.49 -3.45 -15.83
CA TYR A 60 0.07 -3.75 -17.20
C TYR A 60 -1.43 -3.58 -17.42
N ILE A 61 -2.17 -3.19 -16.40
CA ILE A 61 -3.63 -3.02 -16.46
C ILE A 61 -3.94 -1.52 -16.38
N LYS A 62 -4.48 -0.97 -17.45
CA LYS A 62 -4.92 0.44 -17.49
C LYS A 62 -6.12 0.65 -16.58
N GLN A 63 -6.11 1.74 -15.78
CA GLN A 63 -7.20 2.06 -14.86
C GLN A 63 -8.53 2.22 -15.61
N LEU A 64 -8.54 2.95 -16.71
CA LEU A 64 -9.74 3.22 -17.51
C LEU A 64 -9.94 2.23 -18.68
N GLY A 65 -9.29 1.06 -18.66
CA GLY A 65 -9.41 0.09 -19.75
C GLY A 65 -9.09 0.71 -21.11
N LEU A 66 -10.05 0.73 -22.04
CA LEU A 66 -9.91 1.35 -23.35
C LEU A 66 -10.17 2.86 -23.36
N GLY A 67 -10.58 3.44 -22.23
CA GLY A 67 -10.88 4.88 -22.12
C GLY A 67 -9.71 5.79 -22.49
N HIS A 68 -8.47 5.32 -22.38
CA HIS A 68 -7.28 6.07 -22.79
C HIS A 68 -7.23 6.38 -24.30
N LEU A 69 -8.00 5.66 -25.12
CA LEU A 69 -8.13 5.95 -26.55
C LEU A 69 -8.94 7.22 -26.81
N VAL A 70 -9.86 7.55 -25.90
CA VAL A 70 -10.68 8.76 -25.93
C VAL A 70 -10.05 9.88 -25.11
N TYR A 71 -9.45 9.52 -23.97
CA TYR A 71 -8.76 10.44 -23.05
C TYR A 71 -7.25 10.16 -23.05
N PRO A 72 -6.48 10.72 -23.99
CA PRO A 72 -5.08 10.34 -24.19
C PRO A 72 -4.17 10.64 -22.98
N GLY A 73 -4.58 11.52 -22.07
CA GLY A 73 -3.88 11.77 -20.81
C GLY A 73 -4.10 10.69 -19.73
N ALA A 74 -5.11 9.83 -19.88
CA ALA A 74 -5.48 8.81 -18.90
C ALA A 74 -4.68 7.50 -19.11
N LEU A 75 -3.35 7.59 -19.06
CA LEU A 75 -2.43 6.46 -19.29
C LEU A 75 -2.07 5.69 -18.02
N HIS A 76 -2.48 6.15 -16.85
CA HIS A 76 -2.17 5.53 -15.58
C HIS A 76 -2.73 4.11 -15.48
N THR A 77 -2.04 3.31 -14.70
CA THR A 77 -2.39 1.90 -14.48
C THR A 77 -2.99 1.72 -13.09
N ARG A 78 -3.61 0.56 -12.85
CA ARG A 78 -4.10 0.21 -11.51
C ARG A 78 -2.99 0.17 -10.47
N PHE A 79 -1.75 -0.08 -10.88
CA PHE A 79 -0.59 0.05 -9.99
C PHE A 79 -0.41 1.49 -9.47
N HIS A 80 -0.52 2.51 -10.34
CA HIS A 80 -0.43 3.90 -9.92
C HIS A 80 -1.62 4.29 -9.04
N HIS A 81 -2.84 3.86 -9.41
CA HIS A 81 -4.03 4.08 -8.61
C HIS A 81 -3.88 3.50 -7.19
N ALA A 82 -3.49 2.24 -7.05
CA ALA A 82 -3.32 1.59 -5.76
C ALA A 82 -2.26 2.27 -4.86
N LEU A 83 -1.15 2.73 -5.45
CA LEU A 83 -0.14 3.50 -4.71
C LEU A 83 -0.64 4.87 -4.29
N GLY A 84 -1.37 5.57 -5.17
CA GLY A 84 -1.99 6.86 -4.86
C GLY A 84 -3.05 6.74 -3.76
N ALA A 85 -3.91 5.72 -3.84
CA ALA A 85 -4.92 5.42 -2.83
C ALA A 85 -4.27 5.10 -1.48
N MET A 86 -3.18 4.33 -1.47
CA MET A 86 -2.39 4.07 -0.26
C MET A 86 -1.84 5.36 0.35
N HIS A 87 -1.31 6.27 -0.46
CA HIS A 87 -0.81 7.56 0.02
C HIS A 87 -1.93 8.39 0.65
N LEU A 88 -3.06 8.51 -0.03
CA LEU A 88 -4.22 9.25 0.47
C LEU A 88 -4.81 8.62 1.75
N MET A 89 -4.77 7.31 1.89
CA MET A 89 -5.15 6.62 3.13
C MET A 89 -4.29 7.09 4.31
N GLY A 90 -2.98 7.18 4.14
CA GLY A 90 -2.07 7.72 5.16
C GLY A 90 -2.42 9.16 5.55
N GLU A 91 -2.69 10.03 4.58
CA GLU A 91 -3.09 11.42 4.81
C GLU A 91 -4.45 11.51 5.54
N ALA A 92 -5.40 10.65 5.17
CA ALA A 92 -6.71 10.58 5.82
C ALA A 92 -6.57 10.14 7.30
N ILE A 93 -5.78 9.11 7.57
CA ILE A 93 -5.51 8.63 8.93
C ILE A 93 -4.82 9.70 9.76
N HIS A 94 -3.79 10.36 9.20
CA HIS A 94 -3.11 11.48 9.87
C HIS A 94 -4.11 12.60 10.23
N THR A 95 -4.99 12.95 9.29
CA THR A 95 -6.03 13.97 9.50
C THR A 95 -7.02 13.54 10.58
N LEU A 96 -7.47 12.29 10.59
CA LEU A 96 -8.39 11.78 11.61
C LEU A 96 -7.74 11.79 12.99
N ARG A 97 -6.48 11.38 13.12
CA ARG A 97 -5.72 11.47 14.38
C ARG A 97 -5.59 12.91 14.88
N SER A 98 -5.32 13.87 13.99
CA SER A 98 -5.24 15.29 14.35
C SER A 98 -6.55 15.86 14.87
N LYS A 99 -7.69 15.26 14.48
CA LYS A 99 -9.04 15.60 14.96
C LYS A 99 -9.44 14.84 16.24
N GLY A 100 -8.53 14.05 16.82
CA GLY A 100 -8.76 13.34 18.08
C GLY A 100 -9.38 11.95 17.93
N HIS A 101 -9.44 11.39 16.71
CA HIS A 101 -9.85 10.00 16.52
C HIS A 101 -8.69 9.06 16.82
N GLU A 102 -8.93 8.10 17.68
CA GLU A 102 -7.94 7.07 17.98
C GLU A 102 -7.87 6.05 16.83
N ILE A 103 -6.72 5.97 16.19
CA ILE A 103 -6.39 4.94 15.19
C ILE A 103 -5.02 4.39 15.57
N THR A 104 -4.96 3.10 15.89
CA THR A 104 -3.71 2.44 16.28
C THR A 104 -2.78 2.25 15.07
N GLU A 105 -1.51 1.93 15.31
CA GLU A 105 -0.57 1.61 14.25
C GLU A 105 -0.96 0.33 13.48
N GLU A 106 -1.54 -0.65 14.20
CA GLU A 106 -2.05 -1.88 13.58
C GLU A 106 -3.25 -1.60 12.67
N GLU A 107 -4.16 -0.72 13.11
CA GLU A 107 -5.32 -0.28 12.31
C GLU A 107 -4.87 0.51 11.07
N GLU A 108 -3.86 1.36 11.19
CA GLU A 108 -3.25 2.06 10.06
C GLU A 108 -2.65 1.09 9.06
N LEU A 109 -1.84 0.12 9.52
CA LEU A 109 -1.27 -0.91 8.67
C LEU A 109 -2.37 -1.74 7.99
N GLY A 110 -3.39 -2.16 8.74
CA GLY A 110 -4.53 -2.91 8.20
C GLY A 110 -5.29 -2.13 7.13
N ALA A 111 -5.60 -0.85 7.37
CA ALA A 111 -6.27 0.01 6.39
C ALA A 111 -5.38 0.26 5.16
N THR A 112 -4.08 0.43 5.35
CA THR A 112 -3.10 0.58 4.26
C THR A 112 -3.05 -0.68 3.39
N ILE A 113 -3.05 -1.88 3.98
CA ILE A 113 -3.09 -3.16 3.25
C ILE A 113 -4.43 -3.29 2.50
N ALA A 114 -5.54 -2.98 3.15
CA ALA A 114 -6.87 -3.06 2.55
C ALA A 114 -6.99 -2.19 1.30
N ILE A 115 -6.62 -0.91 1.39
CA ILE A 115 -6.68 0.03 0.26
C ILE A 115 -5.65 -0.30 -0.83
N LEU A 116 -4.46 -0.78 -0.47
CA LEU A 116 -3.44 -1.18 -1.45
C LEU A 116 -3.92 -2.34 -2.33
N LEU A 117 -4.67 -3.28 -1.74
CA LEU A 117 -5.09 -4.51 -2.41
C LEU A 117 -6.54 -4.50 -2.92
N HIS A 118 -7.32 -3.41 -2.69
CA HIS A 118 -8.75 -3.39 -3.01
C HIS A 118 -9.03 -3.76 -4.47
N ASP A 119 -8.18 -3.32 -5.39
CA ASP A 119 -8.30 -3.50 -6.83
C ASP A 119 -7.45 -4.66 -7.39
N ILE A 120 -6.86 -5.49 -6.51
CA ILE A 120 -5.92 -6.53 -6.97
C ILE A 120 -6.59 -7.61 -7.85
N GLY A 121 -7.90 -7.78 -7.74
CA GLY A 121 -8.68 -8.75 -8.52
C GLY A 121 -8.97 -8.32 -9.95
N HIS A 122 -8.75 -7.08 -10.31
CA HIS A 122 -9.07 -6.61 -11.66
C HIS A 122 -8.22 -7.29 -12.75
N GLY A 123 -8.93 -7.64 -13.85
CA GLY A 123 -8.34 -8.10 -15.10
C GLY A 123 -8.06 -6.96 -16.09
N PRO A 124 -7.46 -7.28 -17.25
CA PRO A 124 -7.35 -6.35 -18.38
C PRO A 124 -8.72 -5.81 -18.79
N PHE A 125 -8.75 -4.56 -19.27
CA PHE A 125 -9.96 -3.85 -19.73
C PHE A 125 -10.98 -3.52 -18.65
N SER A 126 -10.63 -3.69 -17.36
CA SER A 126 -11.49 -3.32 -16.24
C SER A 126 -12.91 -3.87 -16.34
N HIS A 127 -13.91 -3.05 -16.03
CA HIS A 127 -15.33 -3.46 -16.04
C HIS A 127 -15.88 -3.89 -17.42
N ALA A 128 -15.22 -3.51 -18.52
CA ALA A 128 -15.71 -3.86 -19.87
C ALA A 128 -15.77 -5.36 -20.12
N LEU A 129 -14.90 -6.16 -19.50
CA LEU A 129 -14.90 -7.62 -19.64
C LEU A 129 -15.41 -8.37 -18.39
N GLU A 130 -15.65 -7.68 -17.30
CA GLU A 130 -16.06 -8.29 -16.02
C GLU A 130 -17.33 -9.14 -16.19
N HIS A 131 -18.34 -8.63 -16.89
CA HIS A 131 -19.59 -9.36 -17.16
C HIS A 131 -19.52 -10.33 -18.34
N SER A 132 -18.40 -10.33 -19.10
CA SER A 132 -18.27 -11.14 -20.31
C SER A 132 -17.40 -12.37 -20.12
N LEU A 133 -16.51 -12.38 -19.12
CA LEU A 133 -15.55 -13.47 -18.91
C LEU A 133 -16.00 -14.46 -17.84
N VAL A 134 -16.66 -13.98 -16.77
CA VAL A 134 -17.16 -14.84 -15.69
C VAL A 134 -18.48 -14.29 -15.19
N ASP A 135 -19.57 -15.04 -15.45
CA ASP A 135 -20.90 -14.67 -14.96
C ASP A 135 -20.95 -14.74 -13.43
N GLY A 136 -21.35 -13.62 -12.79
CA GLY A 136 -21.68 -13.57 -11.37
C GLY A 136 -20.50 -13.47 -10.41
N ILE A 137 -19.26 -13.28 -10.88
CA ILE A 137 -18.09 -13.01 -10.03
C ILE A 137 -17.56 -11.62 -10.34
N GLY A 138 -17.63 -10.73 -9.35
CA GLY A 138 -17.08 -9.37 -9.46
C GLY A 138 -15.58 -9.31 -9.17
N HIS A 139 -14.96 -8.19 -9.53
CA HIS A 139 -13.54 -7.95 -9.21
C HIS A 139 -13.28 -7.93 -7.69
N GLU A 140 -14.26 -7.53 -6.89
CA GLU A 140 -14.17 -7.54 -5.42
C GLU A 140 -14.06 -8.96 -4.87
N ASP A 141 -14.83 -9.92 -5.44
CA ASP A 141 -14.76 -11.33 -5.06
C ASP A 141 -13.38 -11.92 -5.40
N ILE A 142 -12.85 -11.56 -6.57
CA ILE A 142 -11.51 -11.98 -7.00
C ILE A 142 -10.46 -11.32 -6.12
N SER A 143 -10.61 -10.04 -5.77
CA SER A 143 -9.72 -9.34 -4.84
C SER A 143 -9.68 -10.07 -3.49
N ALA A 144 -10.85 -10.43 -2.95
CA ALA A 144 -10.95 -11.17 -1.69
C ALA A 144 -10.22 -12.52 -1.76
N LEU A 145 -10.38 -13.27 -2.85
CA LEU A 145 -9.69 -14.56 -3.05
C LEU A 145 -8.16 -14.40 -3.14
N VAL A 146 -7.70 -13.39 -3.87
CA VAL A 146 -6.25 -13.09 -3.99
C VAL A 146 -5.69 -12.66 -2.64
N MET A 147 -6.43 -11.83 -1.89
CA MET A 147 -6.03 -11.38 -0.55
C MET A 147 -5.93 -12.56 0.43
N ASP A 148 -6.89 -13.52 0.41
CA ASP A 148 -6.81 -14.74 1.22
C ASP A 148 -5.54 -15.52 0.92
N ARG A 149 -5.25 -15.71 -0.37
CA ARG A 149 -4.04 -16.44 -0.78
C ARG A 149 -2.77 -15.72 -0.35
N LEU A 150 -2.71 -14.39 -0.50
CA LEU A 150 -1.60 -13.60 -0.02
C LEU A 150 -1.47 -13.68 1.51
N ASN A 151 -2.58 -13.66 2.24
CA ASN A 151 -2.56 -13.80 3.70
C ASN A 151 -1.94 -15.14 4.15
N GLU A 152 -2.25 -16.24 3.46
CA GLU A 152 -1.59 -17.54 3.69
C GLU A 152 -0.08 -17.45 3.46
N GLU A 153 0.36 -16.86 2.33
CA GLU A 153 1.77 -16.72 1.97
C GLU A 153 2.55 -15.79 2.93
N PHE A 154 1.84 -14.82 3.55
CA PHE A 154 2.38 -13.91 4.56
C PHE A 154 2.19 -14.40 6.00
N GLY A 155 1.80 -15.68 6.19
CA GLY A 155 1.68 -16.31 7.50
C GLY A 155 0.60 -15.70 8.39
N GLY A 156 -0.48 -15.18 7.80
CA GLY A 156 -1.60 -14.55 8.52
C GLY A 156 -1.38 -13.05 8.83
N GLY A 157 -0.28 -12.47 8.37
CA GLY A 157 0.06 -11.07 8.68
C GLY A 157 -0.83 -10.01 8.03
N LEU A 158 -1.71 -10.41 7.10
CA LEU A 158 -2.61 -9.51 6.40
C LEU A 158 -4.06 -9.56 6.93
N GLU A 159 -4.32 -10.36 7.94
CA GLU A 159 -5.66 -10.68 8.46
C GLU A 159 -6.49 -9.43 8.80
N LEU A 160 -5.88 -8.45 9.47
CA LEU A 160 -6.59 -7.20 9.81
C LEU A 160 -7.00 -6.42 8.56
N GLY A 161 -6.14 -6.36 7.54
CA GLY A 161 -6.47 -5.73 6.25
C GLY A 161 -7.65 -6.41 5.56
N LEU A 162 -7.70 -7.75 5.56
CA LEU A 162 -8.81 -8.52 5.00
C LEU A 162 -10.13 -8.25 5.74
N ARG A 163 -10.09 -8.20 7.06
CA ARG A 163 -11.26 -7.89 7.88
C ARG A 163 -11.79 -6.47 7.64
N ILE A 164 -10.89 -5.49 7.47
CA ILE A 164 -11.28 -4.12 7.13
C ILE A 164 -11.88 -4.10 5.73
N PHE A 165 -11.25 -4.72 4.74
CA PHE A 165 -11.76 -4.80 3.37
C PHE A 165 -13.17 -5.41 3.30
N ARG A 166 -13.46 -6.45 4.08
CA ARG A 166 -14.74 -7.18 4.10
C ARG A 166 -15.80 -6.56 5.02
N ASP A 167 -15.54 -5.41 5.60
CA ASP A 167 -16.41 -4.79 6.62
C ASP A 167 -16.69 -5.68 7.85
N GLN A 168 -15.69 -6.49 8.22
CA GLN A 168 -15.75 -7.42 9.36
C GLN A 168 -14.99 -6.89 10.59
N TYR A 169 -14.53 -5.65 10.53
CA TYR A 169 -13.85 -4.99 11.63
C TYR A 169 -14.80 -4.01 12.33
N PRO A 170 -14.81 -3.93 13.68
CA PRO A 170 -15.78 -3.12 14.43
C PRO A 170 -15.77 -1.62 14.09
N LYS A 171 -14.64 -1.10 13.64
CA LYS A 171 -14.47 0.29 13.24
C LYS A 171 -14.85 0.47 11.75
N HIS A 172 -16.15 0.47 11.44
CA HIS A 172 -16.68 0.61 10.08
C HIS A 172 -16.12 1.81 9.30
N ALA A 173 -15.71 2.87 10.00
CA ALA A 173 -15.09 4.04 9.37
C ALA A 173 -13.84 3.68 8.56
N LEU A 174 -13.07 2.67 8.97
CA LEU A 174 -11.89 2.21 8.22
C LEU A 174 -12.31 1.52 6.91
N HIS A 175 -13.37 0.71 6.93
CA HIS A 175 -13.92 0.13 5.70
C HIS A 175 -14.44 1.23 4.76
N GLN A 176 -15.14 2.24 5.29
CA GLN A 176 -15.65 3.35 4.49
C GLN A 176 -14.53 4.15 3.80
N LEU A 177 -13.33 4.22 4.38
CA LEU A 177 -12.16 4.81 3.71
C LEU A 177 -11.64 3.95 2.55
N VAL A 178 -11.88 2.63 2.58
CA VAL A 178 -11.45 1.69 1.53
C VAL A 178 -12.49 1.58 0.42
N SER A 179 -13.78 1.58 0.78
CA SER A 179 -14.92 1.37 -0.12
C SER A 179 -15.72 2.67 -0.33
N SER A 180 -15.04 3.81 -0.43
CA SER A 180 -15.72 5.09 -0.59
C SER A 180 -16.14 5.30 -2.05
N GLN A 181 -17.24 6.07 -2.26
CA GLN A 181 -17.68 6.50 -3.59
C GLN A 181 -16.77 7.61 -4.19
N LEU A 182 -15.68 7.93 -3.51
CA LEU A 182 -14.72 8.98 -3.89
C LEU A 182 -13.45 8.41 -4.55
N ASP A 183 -13.48 7.13 -4.94
CA ASP A 183 -12.44 6.48 -5.73
C ASP A 183 -12.30 7.10 -7.14
#